data_622d09ed892f173402d67bf751fef802
#
_entry.id   622d09ed892f173402d67bf751fef802
#
_cell.length_a   1.000
_cell.length_b   1.000
_cell.length_c   1.000
_cell.angle_alpha   90.00
_cell.angle_beta   90.00
_cell.angle_gamma   90.00
#
_symmetry.space_group_name_H-M   'P 1'
#
loop_
_entity.id
_entity.type
_entity.pdbx_description
1 polymer ?
#
loop_
_entity_poly.entity_id
_entity_poly.type
_entity_poly.pdbx_seq_one_letter_code
_entity_poly.pdbx_strand_id
1 'polypeptide(L)'
;MVSRPVTRDDRPAPRPDARRRGRRARRWVIALVVLVLLLVGADFGAAAYAEHMISQKARTQLQLTDDPSVTIHGFPFLTQALGGDYSHISVSAAGIPVADKLQDVAVNAELENVKAPLSDITNGNTKAITVGELTGSVTIKAADLARLAPLDKIKDLRIEPSTSEYVENGDAGQSEPTPTTTKTTEGQADQDESRTGVRISGHLQFAGKDLEIFCFAMIEADAAKGTINFVPKRLQFGNDQETTVVPAAVQKALMPNFNASISTKDLPLSVTPTGVRVQSGSVTIKGKAANVSFADLSK
;
A
#
# COMPACT_ATOMS: atom_id res chain seq x y z
N MET A 1 60.51 35.98 -86.58
CA MET A 1 59.80 36.28 -85.34
C MET A 1 58.87 35.09 -85.10
N VAL A 2 59.24 34.22 -84.15
CA VAL A 2 58.49 32.98 -83.88
C VAL A 2 57.97 33.10 -82.47
N SER A 3 56.64 33.24 -82.32
CA SER A 3 55.95 33.30 -81.04
C SER A 3 55.74 31.86 -80.47
N ARG A 4 56.25 31.61 -79.29
CA ARG A 4 56.02 30.36 -78.52
C ARG A 4 54.66 30.41 -77.82
N PRO A 5 53.83 29.38 -77.84
CA PRO A 5 52.64 29.29 -77.02
C PRO A 5 53.01 28.91 -75.57
N VAL A 6 52.42 29.63 -74.60
CA VAL A 6 52.50 29.34 -73.16
C VAL A 6 51.48 28.30 -72.88
N THR A 7 51.91 27.11 -72.53
CA THR A 7 51.03 26.04 -71.96
C THR A 7 50.73 26.36 -70.53
N ARG A 8 49.44 26.60 -70.25
CA ARG A 8 48.86 26.76 -68.90
C ARG A 8 48.69 25.38 -68.26
N ASP A 9 49.43 25.15 -67.24
CA ASP A 9 49.34 23.89 -66.43
C ASP A 9 48.16 23.98 -65.52
N ASP A 10 47.00 23.41 -65.95
CA ASP A 10 45.79 23.28 -65.19
C ASP A 10 45.85 22.04 -64.29
N ARG A 11 46.62 22.11 -63.22
CA ARG A 11 46.56 21.09 -62.14
C ARG A 11 45.41 21.48 -61.20
N PRO A 12 44.39 20.55 -60.99
CA PRO A 12 43.36 20.79 -60.04
C PRO A 12 43.95 20.77 -58.64
N ALA A 13 43.62 21.81 -57.84
CA ALA A 13 44.01 21.94 -56.45
C ALA A 13 43.54 20.70 -55.62
N PRO A 14 44.34 20.21 -54.68
CA PRO A 14 43.95 19.06 -53.83
C PRO A 14 42.74 19.45 -52.99
N ARG A 15 41.63 18.71 -53.14
CA ARG A 15 40.43 18.86 -52.36
C ARG A 15 40.74 18.52 -50.90
N PRO A 16 40.41 19.36 -49.91
CA PRO A 16 40.68 19.07 -48.50
C PRO A 16 39.90 17.83 -48.05
N ASP A 17 40.59 16.90 -47.38
CA ASP A 17 40.09 15.63 -46.83
C ASP A 17 38.97 15.84 -45.82
N ALA A 18 37.75 16.13 -46.26
CA ALA A 18 36.55 16.23 -45.43
C ALA A 18 36.12 14.87 -44.83
N ARG A 19 36.64 13.76 -45.36
CA ARG A 19 36.23 12.40 -44.93
C ARG A 19 36.86 11.95 -43.62
N ARG A 20 37.93 12.53 -43.12
CA ARG A 20 38.58 12.13 -41.86
C ARG A 20 37.92 12.72 -40.62
N ARG A 21 37.29 13.89 -40.70
CA ARG A 21 36.57 14.52 -39.59
C ARG A 21 35.29 13.75 -39.18
N GLY A 22 34.52 13.22 -40.11
CA GLY A 22 33.28 12.52 -39.86
C GLY A 22 33.47 11.18 -39.12
N ARG A 23 34.56 10.46 -39.36
CA ARG A 23 34.84 9.16 -38.68
C ARG A 23 35.23 9.36 -37.21
N ARG A 24 35.94 10.44 -36.87
CA ARG A 24 36.28 10.74 -35.46
C ARG A 24 35.04 11.21 -34.70
N ALA A 25 34.24 12.09 -35.28
CA ALA A 25 32.98 12.55 -34.67
C ALA A 25 32.03 11.39 -34.42
N ARG A 26 31.87 10.45 -35.37
CA ARG A 26 31.04 9.25 -35.18
C ARG A 26 31.55 8.35 -34.03
N ARG A 27 32.87 8.18 -33.88
CA ARG A 27 33.46 7.41 -32.74
C ARG A 27 33.19 8.08 -31.41
N TRP A 28 33.28 9.41 -31.33
CA TRP A 28 32.97 10.19 -30.13
C TRP A 28 31.48 10.10 -29.77
N VAL A 29 30.57 10.15 -30.76
CA VAL A 29 29.14 9.98 -30.56
C VAL A 29 28.84 8.55 -30.05
N ILE A 30 29.44 7.53 -30.66
CA ILE A 30 29.29 6.15 -30.19
C ILE A 30 29.82 6.00 -28.77
N ALA A 31 30.98 6.55 -28.45
CA ALA A 31 31.57 6.49 -27.13
C ALA A 31 30.66 7.20 -26.08
N LEU A 32 30.10 8.35 -26.45
CA LEU A 32 29.15 9.08 -25.59
C LEU A 32 27.88 8.25 -25.35
N VAL A 33 27.29 7.65 -26.39
CA VAL A 33 26.11 6.81 -26.27
C VAL A 33 26.40 5.60 -25.36
N VAL A 34 27.53 4.94 -25.56
CA VAL A 34 27.94 3.81 -24.70
C VAL A 34 28.13 4.27 -23.25
N LEU A 35 28.76 5.42 -23.04
CA LEU A 35 28.93 6.00 -21.68
C LEU A 35 27.59 6.27 -21.02
N VAL A 36 26.63 6.88 -21.73
CA VAL A 36 25.28 7.15 -21.22
C VAL A 36 24.56 5.84 -20.86
N LEU A 37 24.63 4.83 -21.73
CA LEU A 37 24.04 3.52 -21.45
C LEU A 37 24.66 2.84 -20.22
N LEU A 38 25.97 2.96 -20.04
CA LEU A 38 26.65 2.44 -18.84
C LEU A 38 26.23 3.20 -17.57
N LEU A 39 26.09 4.53 -17.63
CA LEU A 39 25.61 5.33 -16.50
C LEU A 39 24.16 4.98 -16.13
N VAL A 40 23.29 4.82 -17.12
CA VAL A 40 21.90 4.37 -16.90
C VAL A 40 21.88 2.98 -16.27
N GLY A 41 22.67 2.04 -16.80
CA GLY A 41 22.77 0.68 -16.23
C GLY A 41 23.30 0.66 -14.79
N ALA A 42 24.30 1.52 -14.49
CA ALA A 42 24.84 1.67 -13.15
C ALA A 42 23.80 2.28 -12.17
N ASP A 43 23.01 3.24 -12.63
CA ASP A 43 21.95 3.88 -11.84
C ASP A 43 20.86 2.86 -11.42
N PHE A 44 20.35 2.09 -12.37
CA PHE A 44 19.38 1.02 -12.07
C PHE A 44 19.97 -0.08 -11.18
N GLY A 45 21.23 -0.46 -11.41
CA GLY A 45 21.91 -1.43 -10.56
C GLY A 45 22.09 -0.94 -9.12
N ALA A 46 22.40 0.33 -8.94
CA ALA A 46 22.52 0.95 -7.63
C ALA A 46 21.17 1.04 -6.92
N ALA A 47 20.09 1.40 -7.62
CA ALA A 47 18.73 1.39 -7.09
C ALA A 47 18.32 -0.01 -6.58
N ALA A 48 18.44 -1.02 -7.43
CA ALA A 48 18.10 -2.41 -7.07
C ALA A 48 18.92 -2.93 -5.87
N TYR A 49 20.19 -2.57 -5.79
CA TYR A 49 21.02 -2.92 -4.65
C TYR A 49 20.55 -2.23 -3.35
N ALA A 50 20.21 -0.95 -3.42
CA ALA A 50 19.70 -0.20 -2.26
C ALA A 50 18.35 -0.76 -1.79
N GLU A 51 17.42 -1.03 -2.69
CA GLU A 51 16.11 -1.63 -2.41
C GLU A 51 16.27 -2.99 -1.70
N HIS A 52 17.13 -3.85 -2.22
CA HIS A 52 17.41 -5.15 -1.61
C HIS A 52 18.02 -5.03 -0.22
N MET A 53 18.98 -4.11 0.01
CA MET A 53 19.56 -3.88 1.32
C MET A 53 18.54 -3.35 2.34
N ILE A 54 17.66 -2.43 1.92
CA ILE A 54 16.61 -1.87 2.79
C ILE A 54 15.62 -2.98 3.14
N SER A 55 15.19 -3.78 2.16
CA SER A 55 14.30 -4.92 2.34
C SER A 55 14.84 -5.93 3.37
N GLN A 56 16.08 -6.36 3.25
CA GLN A 56 16.71 -7.27 4.22
C GLN A 56 16.83 -6.69 5.63
N LYS A 57 17.18 -5.40 5.74
CA LYS A 57 17.22 -4.74 7.05
C LYS A 57 15.83 -4.64 7.67
N ALA A 58 14.83 -4.27 6.89
CA ALA A 58 13.45 -4.20 7.34
C ALA A 58 12.94 -5.57 7.81
N ARG A 59 13.20 -6.64 7.04
CA ARG A 59 12.88 -8.01 7.45
C ARG A 59 13.47 -8.36 8.81
N THR A 60 14.76 -8.08 9.00
CA THR A 60 15.45 -8.43 10.25
C THR A 60 14.93 -7.62 11.43
N GLN A 61 14.68 -6.32 11.24
CA GLN A 61 14.21 -5.44 12.33
C GLN A 61 12.75 -5.71 12.71
N LEU A 62 11.91 -6.02 11.74
CA LEU A 62 10.48 -6.29 11.95
C LEU A 62 10.19 -7.78 12.17
N GLN A 63 11.22 -8.64 12.16
CA GLN A 63 11.13 -10.09 12.33
C GLN A 63 10.15 -10.75 11.33
N LEU A 64 10.13 -10.27 10.10
CA LEU A 64 9.26 -10.77 9.06
C LEU A 64 9.72 -12.14 8.55
N THR A 65 8.77 -12.95 8.14
CA THR A 65 9.06 -14.25 7.50
C THR A 65 9.66 -14.05 6.11
N ASP A 66 9.11 -13.11 5.36
CA ASP A 66 9.52 -12.80 3.98
C ASP A 66 10.11 -11.39 3.86
N ASP A 67 10.91 -11.18 2.84
CA ASP A 67 11.47 -9.87 2.55
C ASP A 67 10.36 -8.91 2.07
N PRO A 68 10.18 -7.72 2.68
CA PRO A 68 9.24 -6.73 2.18
C PRO A 68 9.69 -6.23 0.79
N SER A 69 8.74 -5.93 -0.06
CA SER A 69 9.01 -5.25 -1.33
C SER A 69 9.22 -3.76 -1.07
N VAL A 70 10.37 -3.25 -1.48
CA VAL A 70 10.69 -1.82 -1.43
C VAL A 70 11.06 -1.39 -2.83
N THR A 71 10.46 -0.34 -3.34
CA THR A 71 10.75 0.23 -4.66
C THR A 71 10.98 1.72 -4.54
N ILE A 72 12.13 2.19 -5.01
CA ILE A 72 12.49 3.60 -5.05
C ILE A 72 12.23 4.12 -6.46
N HIS A 73 11.24 4.98 -6.60
CA HIS A 73 10.84 5.55 -7.88
C HIS A 73 11.63 6.80 -8.22
N GLY A 74 11.72 7.08 -9.52
CA GLY A 74 12.39 8.25 -10.04
C GLY A 74 13.77 7.94 -10.65
N PHE A 75 14.17 8.79 -11.58
CA PHE A 75 15.43 8.67 -12.32
C PHE A 75 16.07 10.06 -12.46
N PRO A 76 17.39 10.21 -12.29
CA PRO A 76 18.35 9.17 -11.86
C PRO A 76 18.32 8.91 -10.33
N PHE A 77 18.43 7.62 -9.93
CA PHE A 77 18.51 7.22 -8.52
C PHE A 77 19.73 7.81 -7.81
N LEU A 78 20.89 7.76 -8.46
CA LEU A 78 22.15 8.23 -7.86
C LEU A 78 22.08 9.72 -7.46
N THR A 79 21.36 10.54 -8.21
CA THR A 79 21.19 11.96 -7.85
C THR A 79 20.31 12.12 -6.62
N GLN A 80 19.24 11.31 -6.49
CA GLN A 80 18.40 11.28 -5.30
C GLN A 80 19.19 10.80 -4.07
N ALA A 81 19.96 9.72 -4.23
CA ALA A 81 20.77 9.15 -3.15
C ALA A 81 21.85 10.12 -2.65
N LEU A 82 22.51 10.86 -3.55
CA LEU A 82 23.50 11.86 -3.17
C LEU A 82 22.87 13.11 -2.52
N GLY A 83 21.70 13.51 -2.97
CA GLY A 83 20.94 14.62 -2.41
C GLY A 83 20.23 14.27 -1.11
N GLY A 84 19.95 12.98 -0.90
CA GLY A 84 19.15 12.51 0.23
C GLY A 84 17.66 12.86 0.10
N ASP A 85 17.21 13.25 -1.09
CA ASP A 85 15.83 13.62 -1.40
C ASP A 85 15.23 12.60 -2.39
N TYR A 86 14.28 11.81 -1.94
CA TYR A 86 13.59 10.81 -2.76
C TYR A 86 12.18 11.28 -3.03
N SER A 87 11.79 11.28 -4.30
CA SER A 87 10.47 11.76 -4.71
C SER A 87 9.34 10.84 -4.27
N HIS A 88 9.54 9.52 -4.42
CA HIS A 88 8.52 8.54 -4.15
C HIS A 88 9.13 7.17 -3.83
N ILE A 89 8.68 6.55 -2.75
CA ILE A 89 9.08 5.20 -2.33
C ILE A 89 7.81 4.40 -2.01
N SER A 90 7.68 3.22 -2.63
CA SER A 90 6.62 2.26 -2.33
C SER A 90 7.16 1.16 -1.43
N VAL A 91 6.42 0.80 -0.40
CA VAL A 91 6.74 -0.30 0.53
C VAL A 91 5.54 -1.22 0.66
N SER A 92 5.75 -2.53 0.51
CA SER A 92 4.73 -3.54 0.73
C SER A 92 5.30 -4.68 1.57
N ALA A 93 4.63 -5.00 2.66
CA ALA A 93 5.02 -6.07 3.58
C ALA A 93 3.79 -6.88 4.01
N ALA A 94 3.97 -8.17 4.22
CA ALA A 94 2.95 -9.09 4.73
C ALA A 94 3.50 -9.91 5.90
N GLY A 95 2.62 -10.55 6.65
CA GLY A 95 3.03 -11.36 7.80
C GLY A 95 3.61 -10.54 8.95
N ILE A 96 3.17 -9.28 9.12
CA ILE A 96 3.64 -8.41 10.20
C ILE A 96 2.92 -8.80 11.49
N PRO A 97 3.65 -9.25 12.54
CA PRO A 97 3.07 -9.48 13.83
C PRO A 97 2.79 -8.15 14.56
N VAL A 98 1.62 -7.99 15.14
CA VAL A 98 1.23 -6.78 15.87
C VAL A 98 0.70 -7.13 17.26
N ALA A 99 1.39 -6.66 18.30
CA ALA A 99 0.98 -6.71 19.70
C ALA A 99 0.51 -8.12 20.17
N ASP A 100 1.16 -9.19 19.75
CA ASP A 100 0.89 -10.60 20.08
C ASP A 100 -0.52 -11.11 19.70
N LYS A 101 -1.35 -10.26 19.10
CA LYS A 101 -2.74 -10.59 18.75
C LYS A 101 -2.95 -10.80 17.27
N LEU A 102 -2.37 -9.94 16.44
CA LEU A 102 -2.44 -10.05 15.00
C LEU A 102 -1.14 -10.65 14.48
N GLN A 103 -1.22 -11.67 13.64
CA GLN A 103 -0.03 -12.43 13.20
C GLN A 103 0.27 -12.28 11.71
N ASP A 104 -0.71 -11.85 10.92
CA ASP A 104 -0.60 -11.82 9.48
C ASP A 104 -1.20 -10.53 8.91
N VAL A 105 -0.68 -9.41 9.41
CA VAL A 105 -1.08 -8.09 8.92
C VAL A 105 -0.29 -7.76 7.67
N ALA A 106 -0.97 -7.30 6.62
CA ALA A 106 -0.32 -6.77 5.43
C ALA A 106 -0.38 -5.24 5.42
N VAL A 107 0.73 -4.63 5.03
CA VAL A 107 0.89 -3.17 4.95
C VAL A 107 1.34 -2.77 3.56
N ASN A 108 0.70 -1.76 2.99
CA ASN A 108 1.20 -1.06 1.81
C ASN A 108 1.32 0.42 2.16
N ALA A 109 2.43 1.03 1.79
CA ALA A 109 2.71 2.43 2.05
C ALA A 109 3.37 3.09 0.82
N GLU A 110 2.85 4.25 0.47
CA GLU A 110 3.41 5.15 -0.52
C GLU A 110 3.93 6.39 0.21
N LEU A 111 5.21 6.64 0.09
CA LEU A 111 5.90 7.73 0.75
C LEU A 111 6.34 8.74 -0.30
N GLU A 112 5.92 9.97 -0.17
CA GLU A 112 6.28 11.06 -1.07
C GLU A 112 7.15 12.09 -0.37
N ASN A 113 8.08 12.69 -1.13
CA ASN A 113 8.99 13.72 -0.63
C ASN A 113 9.78 13.25 0.62
N VAL A 114 10.41 12.10 0.50
CA VAL A 114 11.20 11.51 1.59
C VAL A 114 12.58 12.15 1.63
N LYS A 115 12.94 12.71 2.79
CA LYS A 115 14.28 13.20 3.06
C LYS A 115 15.02 12.22 3.94
N ALA A 116 16.03 11.61 3.36
CA ALA A 116 16.81 10.57 4.02
C ALA A 116 18.29 10.68 3.59
N PRO A 117 19.07 11.56 4.23
CA PRO A 117 20.49 11.73 3.92
C PRO A 117 21.24 10.40 4.01
N LEU A 118 22.09 10.11 3.04
CA LEU A 118 22.82 8.84 2.95
C LEU A 118 23.63 8.54 4.21
N SER A 119 24.19 9.56 4.84
CA SER A 119 24.91 9.47 6.12
C SER A 119 24.01 8.93 7.24
N ASP A 120 22.76 9.38 7.31
CA ASP A 120 21.82 8.95 8.34
C ASP A 120 21.33 7.53 8.11
N ILE A 121 21.05 7.17 6.84
CA ILE A 121 20.68 5.79 6.47
C ILE A 121 21.82 4.81 6.84
N THR A 122 23.07 5.15 6.51
CA THR A 122 24.21 4.27 6.77
C THR A 122 24.49 4.13 8.27
N ASN A 123 24.26 5.18 9.05
CA ASN A 123 24.45 5.20 10.50
C ASN A 123 23.22 4.67 11.27
N GLY A 124 22.13 4.32 10.60
CA GLY A 124 20.89 3.85 11.23
C GLY A 124 20.12 4.93 11.99
N ASN A 125 20.37 6.22 11.69
CA ASN A 125 19.68 7.35 12.30
C ASN A 125 18.29 7.58 11.66
N THR A 126 17.33 6.74 12.02
CA THR A 126 15.95 6.81 11.48
C THR A 126 15.20 8.08 11.90
N LYS A 127 15.64 8.76 12.97
CA LYS A 127 15.00 10.01 13.42
C LYS A 127 15.21 11.19 12.48
N ALA A 128 16.27 11.16 11.70
CA ALA A 128 16.56 12.18 10.70
C ALA A 128 15.79 11.99 9.39
N ILE A 129 15.16 10.83 9.21
CA ILE A 129 14.35 10.52 8.04
C ILE A 129 12.97 11.17 8.21
N THR A 130 12.60 12.03 7.28
CA THR A 130 11.29 12.69 7.26
C THR A 130 10.53 12.35 5.98
N VAL A 131 9.22 12.23 6.10
CA VAL A 131 8.31 11.91 5.00
C VAL A 131 7.35 13.09 4.85
N GLY A 132 7.28 13.67 3.65
CA GLY A 132 6.41 14.81 3.35
C GLY A 132 4.94 14.38 3.34
N GLU A 133 4.60 13.33 2.60
CA GLU A 133 3.28 12.71 2.60
C GLU A 133 3.41 11.19 2.62
N LEU A 134 2.60 10.55 3.45
CA LEU A 134 2.46 9.11 3.52
C LEU A 134 0.99 8.76 3.29
N THR A 135 0.75 7.91 2.30
CA THR A 135 -0.54 7.23 2.12
C THR A 135 -0.33 5.76 2.39
N GLY A 136 -1.03 5.22 3.37
CA GLY A 136 -0.87 3.83 3.77
C GLY A 136 -2.17 3.06 3.81
N SER A 137 -2.05 1.75 3.72
CA SER A 137 -3.15 0.83 3.99
C SER A 137 -2.67 -0.36 4.81
N VAL A 138 -3.51 -0.78 5.74
CA VAL A 138 -3.29 -1.93 6.61
C VAL A 138 -4.43 -2.91 6.38
N THR A 139 -4.10 -4.13 5.96
CA THR A 139 -5.07 -5.20 5.72
C THR A 139 -4.97 -6.23 6.83
N ILE A 140 -6.10 -6.49 7.50
CA ILE A 140 -6.24 -7.43 8.60
C ILE A 140 -7.16 -8.56 8.15
N LYS A 141 -6.72 -9.79 8.27
CA LYS A 141 -7.52 -10.98 7.93
C LYS A 141 -8.57 -11.29 9.00
N ALA A 142 -9.66 -11.92 8.60
CA ALA A 142 -10.73 -12.35 9.51
C ALA A 142 -10.19 -13.23 10.65
N ALA A 143 -9.22 -14.11 10.36
CA ALA A 143 -8.58 -14.96 11.36
C ALA A 143 -7.85 -14.17 12.46
N ASP A 144 -7.28 -13.03 12.13
CA ASP A 144 -6.65 -12.14 13.12
C ASP A 144 -7.67 -11.30 13.86
N LEU A 145 -8.70 -10.80 13.17
CA LEU A 145 -9.82 -10.10 13.81
C LEU A 145 -10.55 -10.99 14.82
N ALA A 146 -10.68 -12.29 14.55
CA ALA A 146 -11.24 -13.28 15.48
C ALA A 146 -10.44 -13.45 16.78
N ARG A 147 -9.24 -12.89 16.90
CA ARG A 147 -8.42 -12.89 18.13
C ARG A 147 -8.61 -11.64 18.97
N LEU A 148 -9.29 -10.64 18.44
CA LEU A 148 -9.53 -9.38 19.13
C LEU A 148 -10.84 -9.48 19.94
N ALA A 149 -10.79 -9.14 21.23
CA ALA A 149 -11.99 -9.02 22.02
C ALA A 149 -12.89 -7.88 21.53
N PRO A 150 -14.19 -8.04 21.46
CA PRO A 150 -14.96 -9.22 21.90
C PRO A 150 -15.22 -10.28 20.80
N LEU A 151 -14.66 -10.13 19.60
CA LEU A 151 -14.85 -11.05 18.46
C LEU A 151 -14.25 -12.43 18.71
N ASP A 152 -13.33 -12.56 19.67
CA ASP A 152 -12.70 -13.82 20.12
C ASP A 152 -13.67 -14.87 20.66
N LYS A 153 -14.91 -14.46 20.96
CA LYS A 153 -16.00 -15.35 21.36
C LYS A 153 -16.72 -16.00 20.20
N ILE A 154 -16.49 -15.53 18.99
CA ILE A 154 -17.14 -16.00 17.77
C ILE A 154 -16.20 -17.01 17.10
N LYS A 155 -16.65 -18.25 16.99
CA LYS A 155 -15.91 -19.30 16.28
C LYS A 155 -16.17 -19.20 14.79
N ASP A 156 -15.18 -19.60 13.99
CA ASP A 156 -15.27 -19.63 12.53
C ASP A 156 -15.73 -18.28 11.94
N LEU A 157 -15.18 -17.19 12.49
CA LEU A 157 -15.51 -15.83 12.09
C LEU A 157 -15.23 -15.61 10.60
N ARG A 158 -16.26 -15.22 9.89
CA ARG A 158 -16.22 -14.83 8.48
C ARG A 158 -16.59 -13.36 8.35
N ILE A 159 -15.93 -12.70 7.43
CA ILE A 159 -16.16 -11.27 7.12
C ILE A 159 -16.43 -11.17 5.63
N GLU A 160 -17.52 -10.53 5.26
CA GLU A 160 -17.92 -10.32 3.89
C GLU A 160 -18.42 -8.88 3.70
N PRO A 161 -18.17 -8.29 2.52
CA PRO A 161 -18.68 -6.97 2.23
C PRO A 161 -20.21 -6.98 2.19
N SER A 162 -20.83 -5.94 2.70
CA SER A 162 -22.25 -5.67 2.58
C SER A 162 -22.47 -4.21 2.16
N THR A 163 -23.62 -3.89 1.60
CA THR A 163 -23.94 -2.50 1.29
C THR A 163 -24.40 -1.77 2.53
N SER A 164 -24.02 -0.48 2.68
CA SER A 164 -24.46 0.33 3.81
C SER A 164 -25.99 0.42 3.89
N GLU A 165 -26.66 0.50 2.74
CA GLU A 165 -28.12 0.52 2.66
C GLU A 165 -28.75 -0.78 3.17
N TYR A 166 -28.18 -1.94 2.82
CA TYR A 166 -28.70 -3.24 3.30
C TYR A 166 -28.43 -3.42 4.80
N VAL A 167 -27.30 -2.94 5.31
CA VAL A 167 -26.99 -2.97 6.74
C VAL A 167 -27.99 -2.15 7.55
N GLU A 168 -28.35 -0.96 7.07
CA GLU A 168 -29.22 -0.05 7.79
C GLU A 168 -30.72 -0.38 7.61
N ASN A 169 -31.16 -0.74 6.42
CA ASN A 169 -32.57 -0.82 6.04
C ASN A 169 -33.04 -2.21 5.54
N GLY A 170 -32.14 -3.17 5.40
CA GLY A 170 -32.50 -4.50 4.86
C GLY A 170 -33.32 -5.31 5.85
N ASP A 171 -34.32 -6.03 5.35
CA ASP A 171 -35.18 -6.93 6.12
C ASP A 171 -34.72 -8.39 6.04
N ALA A 172 -35.05 -9.19 7.06
CA ALA A 172 -34.84 -10.64 7.00
C ALA A 172 -35.71 -11.23 5.89
N GLY A 173 -35.11 -12.09 5.06
CA GLY A 173 -35.79 -12.67 3.89
C GLY A 173 -35.63 -11.89 2.58
N GLN A 174 -35.06 -10.70 2.61
CA GLN A 174 -34.56 -10.06 1.40
C GLN A 174 -33.20 -10.67 1.03
N SER A 175 -33.03 -11.00 -0.25
CA SER A 175 -31.72 -11.38 -0.76
C SER A 175 -30.75 -10.21 -0.59
N GLU A 176 -29.64 -10.45 0.10
CA GLU A 176 -28.57 -9.46 0.18
C GLU A 176 -28.08 -9.12 -1.24
N PRO A 177 -28.07 -7.85 -1.64
CA PRO A 177 -27.53 -7.50 -2.93
C PRO A 177 -26.07 -7.90 -2.95
N THR A 178 -25.69 -8.77 -3.88
CA THR A 178 -24.27 -9.16 -4.06
C THR A 178 -23.47 -7.86 -4.24
N PRO A 179 -22.54 -7.55 -3.35
CA PRO A 179 -21.69 -6.37 -3.54
C PRO A 179 -20.97 -6.59 -4.87
N THR A 180 -21.34 -5.81 -5.87
CA THR A 180 -20.63 -5.86 -7.14
C THR A 180 -19.20 -5.47 -6.82
N THR A 181 -18.28 -6.41 -6.93
CA THR A 181 -16.85 -6.12 -6.92
C THR A 181 -16.59 -5.29 -8.17
N THR A 182 -16.89 -4.02 -8.08
CA THR A 182 -16.56 -3.08 -9.14
C THR A 182 -15.05 -3.09 -9.18
N LYS A 183 -14.52 -3.75 -10.23
CA LYS A 183 -13.12 -3.53 -10.61
C LYS A 183 -12.95 -2.02 -10.55
N THR A 184 -12.09 -1.56 -9.67
CA THR A 184 -11.75 -0.15 -9.56
C THR A 184 -11.31 0.33 -10.92
N THR A 185 -12.23 0.90 -11.68
CA THR A 185 -11.88 1.80 -12.77
C THR A 185 -11.40 3.06 -12.04
N GLU A 186 -10.13 3.36 -12.17
CA GLU A 186 -9.55 4.63 -11.75
C GLU A 186 -10.47 5.75 -12.28
N GLY A 187 -11.25 6.39 -11.40
CA GLY A 187 -12.15 7.47 -11.80
C GLY A 187 -13.42 7.68 -10.98
N GLN A 188 -13.72 6.85 -9.97
CA GLN A 188 -14.80 7.13 -9.03
C GLN A 188 -14.25 7.48 -7.64
N ALA A 189 -13.60 8.64 -7.58
CA ALA A 189 -13.33 9.34 -6.34
C ALA A 189 -14.60 10.11 -5.96
N ASP A 190 -15.52 9.54 -5.13
CA ASP A 190 -16.50 10.29 -4.32
C ASP A 190 -17.50 9.34 -3.62
N GLN A 191 -17.09 8.10 -3.31
CA GLN A 191 -17.82 7.37 -2.29
C GLN A 191 -17.10 7.66 -0.96
N ASP A 192 -17.86 8.11 0.03
CA ASP A 192 -17.37 8.29 1.39
C ASP A 192 -16.81 6.96 1.92
N GLU A 193 -15.50 6.75 1.70
CA GLU A 193 -14.81 5.54 2.15
C GLU A 193 -14.67 5.50 3.70
N SER A 194 -15.10 6.55 4.41
CA SER A 194 -15.03 6.59 5.87
C SER A 194 -15.99 5.60 6.53
N ARG A 195 -17.02 5.13 5.80
CA ARG A 195 -18.00 4.17 6.28
C ARG A 195 -18.27 3.09 5.26
N THR A 196 -18.39 1.85 5.71
CA THR A 196 -18.71 0.72 4.84
C THR A 196 -19.55 -0.33 5.58
N GLY A 197 -20.45 -0.98 4.87
CA GLY A 197 -21.23 -2.08 5.41
C GLY A 197 -20.42 -3.38 5.44
N VAL A 198 -20.62 -4.18 6.46
CA VAL A 198 -19.99 -5.49 6.64
C VAL A 198 -20.99 -6.51 7.17
N ARG A 199 -20.90 -7.73 6.65
CA ARG A 199 -21.53 -8.91 7.23
C ARG A 199 -20.47 -9.72 7.96
N ILE A 200 -20.65 -9.88 9.27
CA ILE A 200 -19.82 -10.72 10.13
C ILE A 200 -20.65 -11.94 10.48
N SER A 201 -20.16 -13.13 10.19
CA SER A 201 -20.85 -14.38 10.51
C SER A 201 -19.92 -15.36 11.25
N GLY A 202 -20.52 -16.26 11.98
CA GLY A 202 -19.81 -17.30 12.72
C GLY A 202 -20.67 -17.94 13.78
N HIS A 203 -20.07 -18.80 14.59
CA HIS A 203 -20.77 -19.57 15.63
C HIS A 203 -20.56 -18.95 17.00
N LEU A 204 -21.62 -18.73 17.72
CA LEU A 204 -21.60 -18.21 19.08
C LEU A 204 -22.35 -19.12 20.02
N GLN A 205 -21.75 -19.44 21.17
CA GLN A 205 -22.40 -20.21 22.26
C GLN A 205 -23.37 -19.31 23.02
N PHE A 206 -24.66 -19.59 22.94
CA PHE A 206 -25.69 -18.86 23.64
C PHE A 206 -26.71 -19.84 24.31
N ALA A 207 -26.93 -19.69 25.60
CA ALA A 207 -27.82 -20.55 26.41
C ALA A 207 -27.54 -22.05 26.26
N GLY A 208 -26.27 -22.42 26.13
CA GLY A 208 -25.82 -23.82 25.98
C GLY A 208 -26.00 -24.39 24.55
N LYS A 209 -26.42 -23.60 23.60
CA LYS A 209 -26.55 -23.98 22.20
C LYS A 209 -25.50 -23.28 21.35
N ASP A 210 -25.02 -23.96 20.33
CA ASP A 210 -24.18 -23.39 19.29
C ASP A 210 -25.08 -22.83 18.18
N LEU A 211 -25.02 -21.52 17.98
CA LEU A 211 -25.88 -20.81 17.03
C LEU A 211 -25.04 -20.14 15.98
N GLU A 212 -25.36 -20.36 14.70
CA GLU A 212 -24.80 -19.58 13.62
C GLU A 212 -25.50 -18.23 13.56
N ILE A 213 -24.72 -17.15 13.60
CA ILE A 213 -25.20 -15.78 13.69
C ILE A 213 -24.61 -14.96 12.55
N PHE A 214 -25.46 -14.15 11.94
CA PHE A 214 -25.10 -13.13 10.96
C PHE A 214 -25.31 -11.75 11.62
N CYS A 215 -24.22 -11.00 11.75
CA CYS A 215 -24.24 -9.62 12.22
C CYS A 215 -24.01 -8.68 11.04
N PHE A 216 -24.96 -7.81 10.78
CA PHE A 216 -24.81 -6.70 9.85
C PHE A 216 -24.36 -5.47 10.62
N ALA A 217 -23.17 -4.97 10.31
CA ALA A 217 -22.52 -3.88 11.01
C ALA A 217 -22.03 -2.80 10.05
N MET A 218 -21.89 -1.60 10.55
CA MET A 218 -21.12 -0.56 9.87
C MET A 218 -19.70 -0.54 10.42
N ILE A 219 -18.71 -0.43 9.54
CA ILE A 219 -17.35 -0.09 9.93
C ILE A 219 -17.16 1.39 9.65
N GLU A 220 -16.74 2.13 10.65
CA GLU A 220 -16.58 3.58 10.59
C GLU A 220 -15.15 3.98 10.97
N ALA A 221 -14.51 4.76 10.10
CA ALA A 221 -13.21 5.38 10.37
C ALA A 221 -13.42 6.73 11.06
N ASP A 222 -13.03 6.86 12.32
CA ASP A 222 -13.06 8.12 13.06
C ASP A 222 -11.67 8.77 13.02
N ALA A 223 -11.48 9.68 12.07
CA ALA A 223 -10.23 10.39 11.88
C ALA A 223 -9.84 11.23 13.11
N ALA A 224 -10.83 11.80 13.84
CA ALA A 224 -10.58 12.66 14.99
C ALA A 224 -10.04 11.87 16.20
N LYS A 225 -10.53 10.63 16.39
CA LYS A 225 -10.07 9.75 17.46
C LYS A 225 -8.94 8.81 17.05
N GLY A 226 -8.72 8.66 15.75
CA GLY A 226 -7.78 7.65 15.23
C GLY A 226 -8.26 6.23 15.53
N THR A 227 -9.54 5.94 15.34
CA THR A 227 -10.14 4.64 15.61
C THR A 227 -10.95 4.13 14.44
N ILE A 228 -11.01 2.81 14.31
CA ILE A 228 -11.92 2.10 13.41
C ILE A 228 -12.92 1.37 14.29
N ASN A 229 -14.20 1.68 14.12
CA ASN A 229 -15.27 1.16 14.97
C ASN A 229 -16.17 0.22 14.19
N PHE A 230 -16.42 -0.95 14.74
CA PHE A 230 -17.42 -1.91 14.26
C PHE A 230 -18.70 -1.66 15.03
N VAL A 231 -19.72 -1.14 14.35
CA VAL A 231 -21.00 -0.75 14.94
C VAL A 231 -22.08 -1.71 14.47
N PRO A 232 -22.45 -2.73 15.27
CA PRO A 232 -23.49 -3.69 14.91
C PRO A 232 -24.85 -2.98 14.81
N LYS A 233 -25.61 -3.28 13.75
CA LYS A 233 -26.94 -2.72 13.51
C LYS A 233 -28.04 -3.74 13.72
N ARG A 234 -27.84 -4.96 13.24
CA ARG A 234 -28.82 -6.04 13.40
C ARG A 234 -28.18 -7.42 13.38
N LEU A 235 -28.88 -8.38 13.96
CA LEU A 235 -28.51 -9.79 14.00
C LEU A 235 -29.60 -10.62 13.36
N GLN A 236 -29.16 -11.70 12.69
CA GLN A 236 -30.02 -12.73 12.14
C GLN A 236 -29.48 -14.09 12.56
N PHE A 237 -30.37 -15.04 12.82
CA PHE A 237 -30.01 -16.45 12.94
C PHE A 237 -30.24 -17.16 11.62
N GLY A 238 -29.51 -18.18 11.33
CA GLY A 238 -29.76 -18.99 10.15
C GLY A 238 -28.52 -19.65 9.62
N ASN A 239 -28.60 -19.96 8.34
CA ASN A 239 -27.48 -20.41 7.53
C ASN A 239 -27.37 -19.47 6.30
N ASP A 240 -26.41 -19.74 5.43
CA ASP A 240 -26.19 -18.89 4.24
C ASP A 240 -27.38 -18.82 3.26
N GLN A 241 -28.41 -19.67 3.45
CA GLN A 241 -29.59 -19.77 2.58
C GLN A 241 -30.84 -19.17 3.19
N GLU A 242 -31.05 -19.35 4.49
CA GLU A 242 -32.25 -18.88 5.19
C GLU A 242 -31.87 -18.19 6.50
N THR A 243 -32.25 -16.93 6.64
CA THR A 243 -32.03 -16.15 7.86
C THR A 243 -33.34 -15.74 8.50
N THR A 244 -33.34 -15.71 9.83
CA THR A 244 -34.50 -15.31 10.63
C THR A 244 -34.11 -14.15 11.55
N VAL A 245 -35.01 -13.19 11.73
CA VAL A 245 -34.80 -12.05 12.63
C VAL A 245 -34.63 -12.55 14.07
N VAL A 246 -33.59 -12.10 14.72
CA VAL A 246 -33.36 -12.35 16.15
C VAL A 246 -34.30 -11.47 16.97
N PRO A 247 -35.04 -12.02 17.97
CA PRO A 247 -35.89 -11.22 18.86
C PRO A 247 -35.10 -10.07 19.54
N ALA A 248 -35.70 -8.89 19.70
CA ALA A 248 -35.03 -7.67 20.18
C ALA A 248 -34.29 -7.86 21.52
N ALA A 249 -34.87 -8.64 22.46
CA ALA A 249 -34.22 -8.93 23.74
C ALA A 249 -32.92 -9.73 23.57
N VAL A 250 -32.90 -10.67 22.63
CA VAL A 250 -31.73 -11.49 22.31
C VAL A 250 -30.70 -10.66 21.54
N GLN A 251 -31.14 -9.81 20.59
CA GLN A 251 -30.24 -8.88 19.89
C GLN A 251 -29.48 -8.01 20.89
N LYS A 252 -30.19 -7.39 21.86
CA LYS A 252 -29.58 -6.56 22.90
C LYS A 252 -28.50 -7.31 23.71
N ALA A 253 -28.71 -8.58 23.96
CA ALA A 253 -27.76 -9.41 24.71
C ALA A 253 -26.52 -9.82 23.86
N LEU A 254 -26.70 -10.02 22.56
CA LEU A 254 -25.65 -10.54 21.68
C LEU A 254 -24.84 -9.46 20.94
N MET A 255 -25.44 -8.31 20.63
CA MET A 255 -24.79 -7.21 19.90
C MET A 255 -23.45 -6.77 20.49
N PRO A 256 -23.25 -6.70 21.82
CA PRO A 256 -21.95 -6.31 22.37
C PRO A 256 -20.78 -7.20 21.97
N ASN A 257 -21.04 -8.46 21.57
CA ASN A 257 -19.99 -9.36 21.09
C ASN A 257 -19.47 -9.00 19.68
N PHE A 258 -20.16 -8.14 18.97
CA PHE A 258 -19.80 -7.65 17.64
C PHE A 258 -19.35 -6.18 17.64
N ASN A 259 -19.37 -5.52 18.79
CA ASN A 259 -18.94 -4.13 18.93
C ASN A 259 -17.44 -4.11 19.25
N ALA A 260 -16.61 -3.82 18.27
CA ALA A 260 -15.17 -3.75 18.43
C ALA A 260 -14.65 -2.37 17.98
N SER A 261 -13.55 -1.96 18.57
CA SER A 261 -12.82 -0.74 18.16
C SER A 261 -11.33 -1.05 18.07
N ILE A 262 -10.72 -0.63 16.97
CA ILE A 262 -9.30 -0.78 16.71
C ILE A 262 -8.69 0.61 16.70
N SER A 263 -7.69 0.86 17.53
CA SER A 263 -6.91 2.09 17.49
C SER A 263 -5.87 2.02 16.36
N THR A 264 -5.79 3.07 15.53
CA THR A 264 -4.74 3.11 14.50
C THR A 264 -3.34 3.25 15.07
N LYS A 265 -3.22 3.65 16.34
CA LYS A 265 -1.93 3.69 17.06
C LYS A 265 -1.38 2.29 17.37
N ASP A 266 -2.26 1.30 17.41
CA ASP A 266 -1.90 -0.10 17.64
C ASP A 266 -1.57 -0.84 16.34
N LEU A 267 -1.67 -0.16 15.18
CA LEU A 267 -1.34 -0.70 13.87
C LEU A 267 0.12 -0.38 13.49
N PRO A 268 0.72 -1.14 12.56
CA PRO A 268 2.11 -0.94 12.15
C PRO A 268 2.43 0.43 11.55
N LEU A 269 1.40 1.15 11.09
CA LEU A 269 1.49 2.52 10.59
C LEU A 269 0.59 3.43 11.44
N SER A 270 1.20 4.36 12.16
CA SER A 270 0.48 5.41 12.91
C SER A 270 0.01 6.51 11.97
N VAL A 271 -1.14 6.29 11.32
CA VAL A 271 -1.74 7.23 10.36
C VAL A 271 -3.14 7.65 10.79
N THR A 272 -3.57 8.82 10.31
CA THR A 272 -4.97 9.24 10.44
C THR A 272 -5.83 8.42 9.49
N PRO A 273 -6.83 7.66 9.97
CA PRO A 273 -7.65 6.83 9.12
C PRO A 273 -8.51 7.70 8.20
N THR A 274 -8.52 7.38 6.91
CA THR A 274 -9.28 8.11 5.88
C THR A 274 -10.36 7.24 5.25
N GLY A 275 -10.26 5.93 5.39
CA GLY A 275 -11.24 5.03 4.79
C GLY A 275 -11.07 3.59 5.22
N VAL A 276 -12.13 2.82 4.97
CA VAL A 276 -12.17 1.38 5.23
C VAL A 276 -12.77 0.68 4.03
N ARG A 277 -12.17 -0.43 3.65
CA ARG A 277 -12.68 -1.33 2.61
C ARG A 277 -12.80 -2.75 3.15
N VAL A 278 -13.94 -3.37 2.93
CA VAL A 278 -14.17 -4.77 3.27
C VAL A 278 -14.05 -5.63 2.01
N GLN A 279 -13.34 -6.73 2.15
CA GLN A 279 -13.26 -7.79 1.14
C GLN A 279 -13.60 -9.12 1.84
N SER A 280 -13.96 -10.14 1.06
CA SER A 280 -14.21 -11.47 1.64
C SER A 280 -12.98 -11.94 2.40
N GLY A 281 -13.14 -12.16 3.72
CA GLY A 281 -12.09 -12.61 4.63
C GLY A 281 -11.12 -11.54 5.13
N SER A 282 -11.28 -10.25 4.80
CA SER A 282 -10.37 -9.21 5.27
C SER A 282 -10.98 -7.81 5.33
N VAL A 283 -10.38 -6.96 6.16
CA VAL A 283 -10.67 -5.53 6.27
C VAL A 283 -9.40 -4.75 5.99
N THR A 284 -9.46 -3.81 5.06
CA THR A 284 -8.37 -2.89 4.73
C THR A 284 -8.69 -1.50 5.25
N ILE A 285 -7.83 -0.97 6.09
CA ILE A 285 -7.88 0.38 6.64
C ILE A 285 -6.93 1.25 5.84
N LYS A 286 -7.41 2.35 5.30
CA LYS A 286 -6.60 3.36 4.62
C LYS A 286 -6.34 4.53 5.54
N GLY A 287 -5.19 5.15 5.43
CA GLY A 287 -4.85 6.33 6.20
C GLY A 287 -3.78 7.19 5.53
N LYS A 288 -3.66 8.40 6.05
CA LYS A 288 -2.68 9.38 5.61
C LYS A 288 -1.95 10.00 6.79
N ALA A 289 -0.71 10.41 6.53
CA ALA A 289 0.06 11.24 7.44
C ALA A 289 0.88 12.25 6.62
N ALA A 290 1.14 13.42 7.18
CA ALA A 290 1.91 14.45 6.50
C ALA A 290 2.96 15.04 7.44
N ASN A 291 4.15 15.33 6.87
CA ASN A 291 5.30 15.93 7.58
C ASN A 291 5.67 15.15 8.86
N VAL A 292 5.82 13.84 8.72
CA VAL A 292 6.12 12.94 9.84
C VAL A 292 7.56 12.45 9.80
N SER A 293 8.13 12.20 10.98
CA SER A 293 9.40 11.50 11.10
C SER A 293 9.15 9.98 10.96
N PHE A 294 10.07 9.28 10.33
CA PHE A 294 10.01 7.81 10.24
C PHE A 294 9.96 7.15 11.62
N ALA A 295 10.61 7.74 12.61
CA ALA A 295 10.59 7.26 14.00
C ALA A 295 9.20 7.39 14.67
N ASP A 296 8.34 8.29 14.20
CA ASP A 296 6.98 8.45 14.72
C ASP A 296 6.01 7.46 14.08
N LEU A 297 6.34 6.94 12.89
CA LEU A 297 5.56 5.93 12.18
C LEU A 297 5.80 4.51 12.69
N SER A 298 6.95 4.27 13.32
CA SER A 298 7.44 2.94 13.72
C SER A 298 7.34 2.66 15.24
N LYS A 299 6.38 3.28 15.91
CA LYS A 299 6.12 3.07 17.35
C LYS A 299 5.16 1.95 17.62
#